data_d405c433e3bf5e1bc5c2d99b94858e1c
#
_entry.id   d405c433e3bf5e1bc5c2d99b94858e1c
#
_cell.length_a   1.000
_cell.length_b   1.000
_cell.length_c   1.000
_cell.angle_alpha   90.00
_cell.angle_beta   90.00
_cell.angle_gamma   90.00
#
_symmetry.space_group_name_H-M   'P 1'
#
loop_
_entity.id
_entity.type
_entity.pdbx_description
1 polymer ?
#
loop_
_entity_poly.entity_id
_entity_poly.type
_entity_poly.pdbx_seq_one_letter_code
_entity_poly.pdbx_strand_id
1 'polypeptide(L)'
;ALEHLDLVAAPVAAALQAGGRLIYIGAGTSGRLGILDASECPPTFGTRPEQVVGIIAGGHKAILSAVENVEDNKAQGAMDLQNLNFSSRDVLVGLAASGRTPYVIGAMEYAHSQNAFVAIVSCNPHGEMAQLADVAITPVVGPEVVTGSTRLKAGTAQKLVLNMISTGAMIRIGKVYSNLMVDVEATNAKLIERQVSIVMEATECDRATAQSALEACDRHCKTAIVMVLADLSAADAQALLAKNNGYIRKALSHS
;
A
#
# COMPACT_ATOMS: atom_id res chain seq x y z
N ALA A 1 -10.66 -10.42 11.96
CA ALA A 1 -10.20 -9.39 11.01
C ALA A 1 -8.71 -9.52 10.71
N LEU A 2 -7.85 -9.69 11.72
CA LEU A 2 -6.39 -9.80 11.52
C LEU A 2 -6.00 -11.06 10.72
N GLU A 3 -6.70 -12.16 10.90
CA GLU A 3 -6.47 -13.43 10.19
C GLU A 3 -6.65 -13.30 8.66
N HIS A 4 -7.43 -12.32 8.20
CA HIS A 4 -7.69 -12.09 6.78
C HIS A 4 -6.70 -11.10 6.13
N LEU A 5 -5.85 -10.43 6.90
CA LEU A 5 -4.89 -9.46 6.34
C LEU A 5 -3.92 -10.11 5.36
N ASP A 6 -3.41 -11.29 5.71
CA ASP A 6 -2.48 -12.02 4.86
C ASP A 6 -3.13 -12.51 3.55
N LEU A 7 -4.42 -12.84 3.61
CA LEU A 7 -5.21 -13.22 2.44
C LEU A 7 -5.42 -12.07 1.44
N VAL A 8 -5.17 -10.83 1.86
CA VAL A 8 -5.19 -9.65 0.97
C VAL A 8 -3.77 -9.19 0.63
N ALA A 9 -2.88 -9.13 1.60
CA ALA A 9 -1.50 -8.66 1.38
C ALA A 9 -0.72 -9.56 0.39
N ALA A 10 -0.97 -10.87 0.38
CA ALA A 10 -0.32 -11.79 -0.53
C ALA A 10 -0.74 -11.59 -2.00
N PRO A 11 -2.04 -11.54 -2.36
CA PRO A 11 -2.47 -11.19 -3.71
C PRO A 11 -1.99 -9.81 -4.17
N VAL A 12 -1.99 -8.81 -3.28
CA VAL A 12 -1.45 -7.47 -3.58
C VAL A 12 0.03 -7.55 -3.92
N ALA A 13 0.83 -8.25 -3.12
CA ALA A 13 2.25 -8.44 -3.38
C ALA A 13 2.50 -9.13 -4.73
N ALA A 14 1.74 -10.20 -5.04
CA ALA A 14 1.82 -10.91 -6.31
C ALA A 14 1.45 -10.00 -7.49
N ALA A 15 0.39 -9.20 -7.38
CA ALA A 15 -0.01 -8.24 -8.39
C ALA A 15 1.09 -7.21 -8.66
N LEU A 16 1.63 -6.59 -7.61
CA LEU A 16 2.71 -5.60 -7.71
C LEU A 16 3.96 -6.18 -8.39
N GLN A 17 4.35 -7.42 -8.07
CA GLN A 17 5.47 -8.12 -8.71
C GLN A 17 5.21 -8.43 -10.18
N ALA A 18 3.96 -8.70 -10.55
CA ALA A 18 3.54 -8.96 -11.93
C ALA A 18 3.29 -7.67 -12.74
N GLY A 19 3.56 -6.49 -12.17
CA GLY A 19 3.33 -5.20 -12.83
C GLY A 19 1.88 -4.71 -12.79
N GLY A 20 1.04 -5.32 -11.96
CA GLY A 20 -0.29 -4.84 -11.60
C GLY A 20 -0.25 -3.80 -10.47
N ARG A 21 -1.42 -3.43 -9.95
CA ARG A 21 -1.60 -2.33 -9.00
C ARG A 21 -2.49 -2.73 -7.82
N LEU A 22 -2.32 -2.02 -6.72
CA LEU A 22 -3.30 -1.97 -5.63
C LEU A 22 -4.20 -0.75 -5.84
N ILE A 23 -5.50 -0.96 -5.96
CA ILE A 23 -6.48 0.11 -6.13
C ILE A 23 -7.41 0.14 -4.91
N TYR A 24 -7.38 1.24 -4.17
CA TYR A 24 -8.38 1.54 -3.14
C TYR A 24 -9.52 2.34 -3.75
N ILE A 25 -10.76 1.98 -3.44
CA ILE A 25 -11.94 2.73 -3.87
C ILE A 25 -12.93 2.94 -2.74
N GLY A 26 -13.41 4.15 -2.54
CA GLY A 26 -14.34 4.48 -1.47
C GLY A 26 -15.04 5.81 -1.66
N ALA A 27 -15.95 6.12 -0.75
CA ALA A 27 -16.63 7.42 -0.68
C ALA A 27 -16.33 8.11 0.64
N GLY A 28 -16.44 9.44 0.69
CA GLY A 28 -16.30 10.23 1.90
C GLY A 28 -15.00 9.94 2.67
N THR A 29 -15.09 9.70 3.96
CA THR A 29 -13.94 9.39 4.83
C THR A 29 -13.19 8.14 4.36
N SER A 30 -13.90 7.08 3.97
CA SER A 30 -13.27 5.83 3.52
C SER A 30 -12.43 6.05 2.25
N GLY A 31 -12.94 6.81 1.27
CA GLY A 31 -12.18 7.17 0.07
C GLY A 31 -10.95 8.02 0.39
N ARG A 32 -11.06 8.98 1.31
CA ARG A 32 -9.90 9.79 1.77
C ARG A 32 -8.82 8.95 2.42
N LEU A 33 -9.20 7.93 3.20
CA LEU A 33 -8.24 7.01 3.82
C LEU A 33 -7.50 6.18 2.79
N GLY A 34 -8.17 5.73 1.72
CA GLY A 34 -7.52 5.06 0.59
C GLY A 34 -6.51 5.95 -0.13
N ILE A 35 -6.86 7.22 -0.36
CA ILE A 35 -5.94 8.21 -0.93
C ILE A 35 -4.75 8.47 0.01
N LEU A 36 -5.00 8.61 1.31
CA LEU A 36 -3.95 8.82 2.30
C LEU A 36 -2.92 7.69 2.27
N ASP A 37 -3.36 6.43 2.38
CA ASP A 37 -2.45 5.27 2.37
C ASP A 37 -1.68 5.18 1.04
N ALA A 38 -2.35 5.38 -0.09
CA ALA A 38 -1.72 5.37 -1.42
C ALA A 38 -0.65 6.46 -1.55
N SER A 39 -0.91 7.68 -1.06
CA SER A 39 0.01 8.81 -1.15
C SER A 39 1.28 8.65 -0.31
N GLU A 40 1.24 7.83 0.74
CA GLU A 40 2.38 7.57 1.63
C GLU A 40 3.28 6.41 1.15
N CYS A 41 2.83 5.61 0.17
CA CYS A 41 3.62 4.51 -0.36
C CYS A 41 4.89 4.96 -1.12
N PRO A 42 4.86 5.99 -2.00
CA PRO A 42 6.06 6.47 -2.68
C PRO A 42 7.17 6.93 -1.72
N PRO A 43 6.94 7.85 -0.76
CA PRO A 43 8.01 8.31 0.13
C PRO A 43 8.51 7.24 1.10
N THR A 44 7.68 6.23 1.43
CA THR A 44 8.05 5.18 2.39
C THR A 44 8.77 4.01 1.74
N PHE A 45 8.27 3.57 0.57
CA PHE A 45 8.70 2.33 -0.06
C PHE A 45 9.32 2.54 -1.45
N GLY A 46 9.49 3.79 -1.92
CA GLY A 46 9.99 4.07 -3.27
C GLY A 46 9.12 3.44 -4.35
N THR A 47 7.80 3.39 -4.16
CA THR A 47 6.87 2.92 -5.18
C THR A 47 6.61 4.02 -6.21
N ARG A 48 6.37 3.63 -7.45
CA ARG A 48 5.82 4.58 -8.41
C ARG A 48 4.40 4.97 -8.00
N PRO A 49 3.96 6.22 -8.24
CA PRO A 49 2.61 6.68 -7.83
C PRO A 49 1.46 5.82 -8.40
N GLU A 50 1.69 5.16 -9.54
CA GLU A 50 0.69 4.33 -10.19
C GLU A 50 0.55 2.94 -9.57
N GLN A 51 1.48 2.50 -8.72
CA GLN A 51 1.45 1.14 -8.14
C GLN A 51 0.41 0.98 -7.04
N VAL A 52 0.16 2.05 -6.27
CA VAL A 52 -0.90 2.10 -5.26
C VAL A 52 -1.73 3.35 -5.51
N VAL A 53 -3.01 3.17 -5.81
CA VAL A 53 -3.90 4.25 -6.23
C VAL A 53 -5.13 4.32 -5.35
N GLY A 54 -5.48 5.50 -4.88
CA GLY A 54 -6.73 5.77 -4.17
C GLY A 54 -7.74 6.49 -5.06
N ILE A 55 -8.97 5.97 -5.12
CA ILE A 55 -10.09 6.57 -5.84
C ILE A 55 -11.18 6.94 -4.85
N ILE A 56 -11.77 8.12 -5.03
CA ILE A 56 -12.86 8.62 -4.21
C ILE A 56 -14.07 9.05 -5.07
N ALA A 57 -15.26 8.66 -4.66
CA ALA A 57 -16.49 9.16 -5.26
C ALA A 57 -16.53 10.70 -5.26
N GLY A 58 -16.81 11.30 -6.42
CA GLY A 58 -16.77 12.75 -6.59
C GLY A 58 -15.39 13.33 -6.94
N GLY A 59 -14.37 12.47 -7.09
CA GLY A 59 -13.04 12.83 -7.59
C GLY A 59 -12.26 13.78 -6.67
N HIS A 60 -11.33 14.54 -7.25
CA HIS A 60 -10.41 15.40 -6.50
C HIS A 60 -11.11 16.39 -5.55
N LYS A 61 -12.27 16.94 -5.93
CA LYS A 61 -13.03 17.85 -5.07
C LYS A 61 -13.46 17.19 -3.77
N ALA A 62 -13.80 15.90 -3.81
CA ALA A 62 -14.24 15.14 -2.64
C ALA A 62 -13.12 14.85 -1.62
N ILE A 63 -11.87 15.05 -1.98
CA ILE A 63 -10.72 14.96 -1.05
C ILE A 63 -10.80 16.09 -0.01
N LEU A 64 -11.08 17.31 -0.46
CA LEU A 64 -11.04 18.53 0.35
C LEU A 64 -12.38 18.90 0.98
N SER A 65 -13.50 18.54 0.34
CA SER A 65 -14.84 18.91 0.79
C SER A 65 -15.83 17.76 0.62
N ALA A 66 -16.92 17.76 1.40
CA ALA A 66 -18.00 16.82 1.17
C ALA A 66 -18.68 17.11 -0.19
N VAL A 67 -18.91 16.05 -0.97
CA VAL A 67 -19.72 16.10 -2.20
C VAL A 67 -20.90 15.16 -1.97
N GLU A 68 -22.10 15.71 -1.99
CA GLU A 68 -23.31 14.96 -1.71
C GLU A 68 -23.75 14.07 -2.88
N ASN A 69 -24.45 12.99 -2.58
CA ASN A 69 -25.08 12.04 -3.53
C ASN A 69 -24.12 11.29 -4.46
N VAL A 70 -22.81 11.46 -4.35
CA VAL A 70 -21.85 10.77 -5.21
C VAL A 70 -21.66 9.30 -4.81
N GLU A 71 -21.90 8.96 -3.55
CA GLU A 71 -21.78 7.60 -3.03
C GLU A 71 -22.89 6.65 -3.49
N ASP A 72 -24.03 7.20 -3.94
CA ASP A 72 -25.17 6.43 -4.43
C ASP A 72 -25.06 6.06 -5.92
N ASN A 73 -24.11 6.63 -6.64
CA ASN A 73 -23.93 6.39 -8.06
C ASN A 73 -23.13 5.12 -8.35
N LYS A 74 -23.82 4.00 -8.47
CA LYS A 74 -23.24 2.68 -8.74
C LYS A 74 -22.47 2.63 -10.09
N ALA A 75 -23.02 3.24 -11.13
CA ALA A 75 -22.40 3.25 -12.46
C ALA A 75 -21.07 4.01 -12.47
N GLN A 76 -20.95 5.09 -11.67
CA GLN A 76 -19.73 5.88 -11.59
C GLN A 76 -18.57 5.07 -11.03
N GLY A 77 -18.81 4.16 -10.07
CA GLY A 77 -17.75 3.29 -9.53
C GLY A 77 -17.09 2.42 -10.60
N ALA A 78 -17.91 1.83 -11.48
CA ALA A 78 -17.41 1.07 -12.63
C ALA A 78 -16.67 1.97 -13.64
N MET A 79 -17.21 3.15 -13.95
CA MET A 79 -16.60 4.11 -14.88
C MET A 79 -15.22 4.59 -14.38
N ASP A 80 -15.07 4.85 -13.10
CA ASP A 80 -13.81 5.29 -12.54
C ASP A 80 -12.71 4.23 -12.68
N LEU A 81 -13.05 2.94 -12.53
CA LEU A 81 -12.12 1.84 -12.82
C LEU A 81 -11.82 1.70 -14.32
N GLN A 82 -12.82 1.88 -15.19
CA GLN A 82 -12.64 1.87 -16.65
C GLN A 82 -11.66 2.97 -17.08
N ASN A 83 -11.82 4.17 -16.56
CA ASN A 83 -10.95 5.32 -16.85
C ASN A 83 -9.49 5.09 -16.43
N LEU A 84 -9.26 4.24 -15.42
CA LEU A 84 -7.93 3.79 -15.00
C LEU A 84 -7.39 2.61 -15.81
N ASN A 85 -8.11 2.12 -16.83
CA ASN A 85 -7.76 0.88 -17.54
C ASN A 85 -7.51 -0.28 -16.56
N PHE A 86 -8.41 -0.44 -15.58
CA PHE A 86 -8.36 -1.52 -14.60
C PHE A 86 -8.45 -2.89 -15.27
N SER A 87 -7.68 -3.86 -14.80
CA SER A 87 -7.59 -5.18 -15.42
C SER A 87 -7.45 -6.31 -14.39
N SER A 88 -7.48 -7.55 -14.84
CA SER A 88 -7.25 -8.75 -14.01
C SER A 88 -5.89 -8.81 -13.32
N ARG A 89 -4.93 -7.96 -13.70
CA ARG A 89 -3.62 -7.87 -13.04
C ARG A 89 -3.66 -7.03 -11.76
N ASP A 90 -4.70 -6.22 -11.60
CA ASP A 90 -4.86 -5.31 -10.47
C ASP A 90 -5.62 -6.00 -9.33
N VAL A 91 -5.44 -5.49 -8.13
CA VAL A 91 -6.22 -5.87 -6.95
C VAL A 91 -7.08 -4.68 -6.54
N LEU A 92 -8.38 -4.90 -6.39
CA LEU A 92 -9.31 -3.90 -5.87
C LEU A 92 -9.53 -4.11 -4.36
N VAL A 93 -9.45 -3.03 -3.59
CA VAL A 93 -9.89 -3.00 -2.19
C VAL A 93 -10.98 -1.96 -2.02
N GLY A 94 -12.21 -2.41 -1.87
CA GLY A 94 -13.39 -1.59 -1.64
C GLY A 94 -13.50 -1.13 -0.19
N LEU A 95 -13.75 0.17 0.03
CA LEU A 95 -13.72 0.80 1.34
C LEU A 95 -15.08 1.44 1.66
N ALA A 96 -15.80 0.90 2.64
CA ALA A 96 -17.03 1.50 3.16
C ALA A 96 -17.32 1.01 4.58
N ALA A 97 -17.39 1.91 5.56
CA ALA A 97 -17.68 1.54 6.94
C ALA A 97 -19.01 0.77 7.07
N SER A 98 -20.03 1.16 6.32
CA SER A 98 -21.35 0.50 6.29
C SER A 98 -21.37 -0.85 5.57
N GLY A 99 -20.42 -1.09 4.65
CA GLY A 99 -20.38 -2.27 3.79
C GLY A 99 -21.47 -2.34 2.74
N ARG A 100 -22.07 -1.18 2.34
CA ARG A 100 -23.20 -1.15 1.39
C ARG A 100 -23.24 0.07 0.48
N THR A 101 -22.11 0.73 0.26
CA THR A 101 -22.02 1.94 -0.57
C THR A 101 -22.16 1.59 -2.05
N PRO A 102 -23.21 2.06 -2.76
CA PRO A 102 -23.48 1.67 -4.15
C PRO A 102 -22.32 1.94 -5.10
N TYR A 103 -21.67 3.09 -4.98
CA TYR A 103 -20.47 3.44 -5.75
C TYR A 103 -19.40 2.35 -5.68
N VAL A 104 -19.10 1.86 -4.47
CA VAL A 104 -18.08 0.80 -4.26
C VAL A 104 -18.57 -0.53 -4.81
N ILE A 105 -19.84 -0.87 -4.61
CA ILE A 105 -20.45 -2.11 -5.15
C ILE A 105 -20.33 -2.15 -6.67
N GLY A 106 -20.63 -1.02 -7.36
CA GLY A 106 -20.48 -0.95 -8.82
C GLY A 106 -19.06 -1.18 -9.30
N ALA A 107 -18.09 -0.64 -8.58
CA ALA A 107 -16.68 -0.90 -8.86
C ALA A 107 -16.29 -2.37 -8.62
N MET A 108 -16.78 -3.00 -7.55
CA MET A 108 -16.53 -4.42 -7.25
C MET A 108 -17.10 -5.34 -8.34
N GLU A 109 -18.33 -5.10 -8.78
CA GLU A 109 -18.95 -5.86 -9.86
C GLU A 109 -18.18 -5.73 -11.17
N TYR A 110 -17.72 -4.52 -11.50
CA TYR A 110 -16.87 -4.30 -12.66
C TYR A 110 -15.52 -5.05 -12.51
N ALA A 111 -14.86 -4.99 -11.36
CA ALA A 111 -13.62 -5.69 -11.13
C ALA A 111 -13.77 -7.22 -11.28
N HIS A 112 -14.85 -7.80 -10.78
CA HIS A 112 -15.17 -9.21 -10.99
C HIS A 112 -15.40 -9.54 -12.47
N SER A 113 -16.05 -8.66 -13.23
CA SER A 113 -16.21 -8.83 -14.67
C SER A 113 -14.88 -8.87 -15.44
N GLN A 114 -13.84 -8.27 -14.86
CA GLN A 114 -12.45 -8.32 -15.37
C GLN A 114 -11.65 -9.53 -14.82
N ASN A 115 -12.25 -10.41 -14.03
CA ASN A 115 -11.59 -11.52 -13.32
C ASN A 115 -10.46 -11.07 -12.38
N ALA A 116 -10.59 -9.89 -11.77
CA ALA A 116 -9.64 -9.37 -10.81
C ALA A 116 -9.99 -9.81 -9.39
N PHE A 117 -8.98 -9.89 -8.52
CA PHE A 117 -9.17 -10.15 -7.08
C PHE A 117 -9.78 -8.92 -6.39
N VAL A 118 -10.83 -9.13 -5.60
CA VAL A 118 -11.58 -8.09 -4.92
C VAL A 118 -11.61 -8.35 -3.41
N ALA A 119 -11.03 -7.45 -2.64
CA ALA A 119 -11.16 -7.43 -1.18
C ALA A 119 -11.98 -6.23 -0.72
N ILE A 120 -12.47 -6.27 0.53
CA ILE A 120 -13.13 -5.13 1.15
C ILE A 120 -12.63 -4.87 2.56
N VAL A 121 -12.73 -3.60 2.98
CA VAL A 121 -12.59 -3.18 4.36
C VAL A 121 -13.86 -2.44 4.79
N SER A 122 -14.63 -3.08 5.69
CA SER A 122 -15.85 -2.49 6.23
C SER A 122 -15.95 -2.74 7.74
N CYS A 123 -16.83 -2.02 8.45
CA CYS A 123 -17.07 -2.29 9.86
C CYS A 123 -18.39 -3.06 10.11
N ASN A 124 -18.97 -3.59 9.01
CA ASN A 124 -20.21 -4.38 9.04
C ASN A 124 -19.97 -5.74 8.36
N PRO A 125 -19.85 -6.84 9.11
CA PRO A 125 -19.62 -8.17 8.53
C PRO A 125 -20.81 -8.72 7.72
N HIS A 126 -22.00 -8.13 7.88
CA HIS A 126 -23.22 -8.52 7.17
C HIS A 126 -23.59 -7.57 6.04
N GLY A 127 -22.67 -6.65 5.67
CA GLY A 127 -22.87 -5.74 4.54
C GLY A 127 -22.88 -6.48 3.21
N GLU A 128 -23.58 -5.94 2.21
CA GLU A 128 -23.65 -6.48 0.85
C GLU A 128 -22.26 -6.67 0.23
N MET A 129 -21.36 -5.73 0.45
CA MET A 129 -19.97 -5.80 -0.04
C MET A 129 -19.22 -7.04 0.48
N ALA A 130 -19.50 -7.47 1.73
CA ALA A 130 -18.83 -8.64 2.29
C ALA A 130 -19.25 -9.96 1.61
N GLN A 131 -20.43 -10.01 1.02
CA GLN A 131 -20.93 -11.17 0.26
C GLN A 131 -20.40 -11.20 -1.17
N LEU A 132 -20.01 -10.05 -1.71
CA LEU A 132 -19.47 -9.91 -3.05
C LEU A 132 -17.93 -10.06 -3.11
N ALA A 133 -17.23 -9.90 -2.00
CA ALA A 133 -15.76 -9.90 -1.99
C ALA A 133 -15.19 -11.32 -1.93
N ASP A 134 -14.01 -11.51 -2.55
CA ASP A 134 -13.21 -12.73 -2.37
C ASP A 134 -12.67 -12.81 -0.93
N VAL A 135 -12.29 -11.65 -0.35
CA VAL A 135 -11.89 -11.53 1.04
C VAL A 135 -12.51 -10.29 1.69
N ALA A 136 -13.16 -10.48 2.84
CA ALA A 136 -13.73 -9.40 3.63
C ALA A 136 -12.97 -9.21 4.95
N ILE A 137 -12.40 -8.02 5.15
CA ILE A 137 -11.79 -7.61 6.43
C ILE A 137 -12.80 -6.70 7.14
N THR A 138 -13.41 -7.21 8.20
CA THR A 138 -14.54 -6.55 8.85
C THR A 138 -14.32 -6.31 10.34
N PRO A 139 -13.49 -5.31 10.73
CA PRO A 139 -13.33 -4.94 12.14
C PRO A 139 -14.62 -4.35 12.71
N VAL A 140 -15.25 -5.05 13.66
CA VAL A 140 -16.45 -4.58 14.34
C VAL A 140 -16.06 -3.63 15.46
N VAL A 141 -16.38 -2.34 15.33
CA VAL A 141 -15.94 -1.28 16.24
C VAL A 141 -17.01 -0.84 17.26
N GLY A 142 -18.22 -1.39 17.14
CA GLY A 142 -19.37 -0.98 17.97
C GLY A 142 -19.87 0.43 17.65
N PRO A 143 -20.82 0.97 18.44
CA PRO A 143 -21.43 2.27 18.19
C PRO A 143 -20.44 3.42 18.37
N GLU A 144 -20.55 4.44 17.52
CA GLU A 144 -19.75 5.65 17.63
C GLU A 144 -20.20 6.54 18.78
N VAL A 145 -19.26 7.34 19.33
CA VAL A 145 -19.60 8.31 20.40
C VAL A 145 -20.57 9.39 19.90
N VAL A 146 -20.49 9.73 18.61
CA VAL A 146 -21.51 10.49 17.90
C VAL A 146 -22.19 9.51 16.93
N THR A 147 -23.37 9.05 17.25
CA THR A 147 -24.10 8.01 16.52
C THR A 147 -24.20 8.37 15.02
N GLY A 148 -23.80 7.43 14.17
CA GLY A 148 -23.82 7.59 12.72
C GLY A 148 -22.55 8.23 12.12
N SER A 149 -21.67 8.83 12.94
CA SER A 149 -20.44 9.47 12.43
C SER A 149 -19.29 8.47 12.28
N THR A 150 -19.31 7.65 11.22
CA THR A 150 -18.35 6.56 10.98
C THR A 150 -16.93 7.04 10.61
N ARG A 151 -16.69 8.35 10.54
CA ARG A 151 -15.34 8.92 10.44
C ARG A 151 -14.47 8.68 11.70
N LEU A 152 -15.08 8.30 12.83
CA LEU A 152 -14.43 8.14 14.14
C LEU A 152 -13.79 6.76 14.29
N LYS A 153 -14.38 5.83 15.08
CA LYS A 153 -13.77 4.50 15.30
C LYS A 153 -13.68 3.67 14.03
N ALA A 154 -14.73 3.68 13.22
CA ALA A 154 -14.75 2.96 11.95
C ALA A 154 -13.63 3.47 11.02
N GLY A 155 -13.50 4.79 10.84
CA GLY A 155 -12.42 5.38 10.06
C GLY A 155 -11.04 5.02 10.61
N THR A 156 -10.85 5.06 11.94
CA THR A 156 -9.60 4.66 12.58
C THR A 156 -9.25 3.20 12.31
N ALA A 157 -10.21 2.30 12.44
CA ALA A 157 -10.03 0.87 12.16
C ALA A 157 -9.69 0.64 10.68
N GLN A 158 -10.40 1.29 9.76
CA GLN A 158 -10.10 1.21 8.32
C GLN A 158 -8.66 1.68 8.04
N LYS A 159 -8.24 2.84 8.58
CA LYS A 159 -6.88 3.34 8.41
C LYS A 159 -5.83 2.32 8.85
N LEU A 160 -5.98 1.70 10.00
CA LEU A 160 -5.06 0.68 10.49
C LEU A 160 -5.01 -0.53 9.55
N VAL A 161 -6.15 -1.01 9.07
CA VAL A 161 -6.22 -2.13 8.12
C VAL A 161 -5.53 -1.79 6.81
N LEU A 162 -5.75 -0.61 6.24
CA LEU A 162 -5.10 -0.17 5.00
C LEU A 162 -3.57 -0.15 5.16
N ASN A 163 -3.07 0.45 6.25
CA ASN A 163 -1.63 0.47 6.52
C ASN A 163 -1.06 -0.96 6.67
N MET A 164 -1.81 -1.90 7.25
CA MET A 164 -1.38 -3.30 7.36
C MET A 164 -1.36 -4.00 6.00
N ILE A 165 -2.33 -3.74 5.11
CA ILE A 165 -2.37 -4.31 3.76
C ILE A 165 -1.18 -3.81 2.94
N SER A 166 -1.00 -2.49 2.84
CA SER A 166 0.08 -1.90 2.06
C SER A 166 1.45 -2.30 2.61
N THR A 167 1.68 -2.14 3.92
CA THR A 167 2.95 -2.52 4.55
C THR A 167 3.22 -4.01 4.43
N GLY A 168 2.22 -4.87 4.65
CA GLY A 168 2.35 -6.32 4.51
C GLY A 168 2.72 -6.74 3.08
N ALA A 169 2.12 -6.10 2.07
CA ALA A 169 2.48 -6.32 0.67
C ALA A 169 3.91 -5.84 0.38
N MET A 170 4.30 -4.66 0.88
CA MET A 170 5.65 -4.10 0.67
C MET A 170 6.75 -4.93 1.35
N ILE A 171 6.49 -5.47 2.54
CA ILE A 171 7.39 -6.44 3.20
C ILE A 171 7.57 -7.68 2.31
N ARG A 172 6.48 -8.20 1.75
CA ARG A 172 6.49 -9.41 0.90
C ARG A 172 7.22 -9.21 -0.42
N ILE A 173 7.33 -7.99 -0.93
CA ILE A 173 8.10 -7.69 -2.15
C ILE A 173 9.51 -7.14 -1.86
N GLY A 174 9.97 -7.25 -0.61
CA GLY A 174 11.34 -6.91 -0.22
C GLY A 174 11.63 -5.42 -0.07
N LYS A 175 10.59 -4.58 0.14
CA LYS A 175 10.75 -3.13 0.37
C LYS A 175 11.19 -2.76 1.79
N VAL A 176 11.28 -3.76 2.68
CA VAL A 176 11.62 -3.60 4.09
C VAL A 176 12.72 -4.58 4.45
N TYR A 177 13.69 -4.14 5.26
CA TYR A 177 14.74 -5.00 5.86
C TYR A 177 14.68 -4.87 7.38
N SER A 178 14.36 -5.97 8.08
CA SER A 178 13.96 -5.96 9.48
C SER A 178 12.73 -5.06 9.67
N ASN A 179 12.85 -3.91 10.34
CA ASN A 179 11.84 -2.86 10.51
C ASN A 179 12.22 -1.56 9.76
N LEU A 180 13.22 -1.61 8.87
CA LEU A 180 13.78 -0.43 8.20
C LEU A 180 13.21 -0.23 6.80
N MET A 181 12.85 1.01 6.48
CA MET A 181 12.35 1.42 5.16
C MET A 181 13.51 1.63 4.18
N VAL A 182 14.06 0.53 3.66
CA VAL A 182 15.32 0.52 2.88
C VAL A 182 15.20 1.01 1.43
N ASP A 183 13.98 1.29 0.97
CA ASP A 183 13.71 1.88 -0.36
C ASP A 183 13.27 3.34 -0.27
N VAL A 184 13.61 4.03 0.83
CA VAL A 184 13.29 5.45 1.00
C VAL A 184 14.03 6.31 -0.03
N GLU A 185 13.30 7.19 -0.71
CA GLU A 185 13.88 8.16 -1.62
C GLU A 185 14.24 9.46 -0.88
N ALA A 186 15.48 9.93 -1.07
CA ALA A 186 16.01 11.11 -0.39
C ALA A 186 15.63 12.39 -1.11
N THR A 187 14.38 12.82 -1.01
CA THR A 187 13.86 14.04 -1.65
C THR A 187 14.09 15.33 -0.85
N ASN A 188 14.55 15.22 0.39
CA ASN A 188 14.85 16.36 1.26
C ASN A 188 15.91 16.01 2.31
N ALA A 189 16.45 17.05 3.01
CA ALA A 189 17.51 16.89 3.99
C ALA A 189 17.18 15.90 5.12
N LYS A 190 15.94 15.86 5.59
CA LYS A 190 15.48 14.90 6.61
C LYS A 190 15.57 13.45 6.10
N LEU A 191 15.20 13.19 4.84
CA LEU A 191 15.26 11.87 4.25
C LEU A 191 16.69 11.44 3.93
N ILE A 192 17.56 12.39 3.56
CA ILE A 192 19.01 12.16 3.42
C ILE A 192 19.62 11.66 4.74
N GLU A 193 19.30 12.34 5.84
CA GLU A 193 19.78 11.95 7.17
C GLU A 193 19.22 10.59 7.60
N ARG A 194 17.94 10.33 7.27
CA ARG A 194 17.30 9.05 7.54
C ARG A 194 17.99 7.91 6.81
N GLN A 195 18.41 8.09 5.54
CA GLN A 195 19.16 7.06 4.81
C GLN A 195 20.45 6.68 5.52
N VAL A 196 21.20 7.66 6.03
CA VAL A 196 22.43 7.39 6.80
C VAL A 196 22.12 6.57 8.04
N SER A 197 21.10 6.99 8.81
CA SER A 197 20.67 6.27 10.01
C SER A 197 20.23 4.83 9.71
N ILE A 198 19.51 4.61 8.60
CA ILE A 198 19.05 3.27 8.15
C ILE A 198 20.26 2.38 7.84
N VAL A 199 21.26 2.88 7.12
CA VAL A 199 22.46 2.08 6.79
C VAL A 199 23.24 1.76 8.06
N MET A 200 23.45 2.73 8.95
CA MET A 200 24.12 2.50 10.26
C MET A 200 23.38 1.43 11.07
N GLU A 201 22.05 1.51 11.20
CA GLU A 201 21.25 0.56 11.98
C GLU A 201 21.24 -0.84 11.34
N ALA A 202 21.18 -0.91 10.02
CA ALA A 202 21.16 -2.18 9.30
C ALA A 202 22.50 -2.94 9.33
N THR A 203 23.61 -2.22 9.45
CA THR A 203 24.98 -2.78 9.27
C THR A 203 25.86 -2.65 10.51
N GLU A 204 25.42 -1.92 11.53
CA GLU A 204 26.19 -1.56 12.73
C GLU A 204 27.50 -0.79 12.42
N CYS A 205 27.62 -0.20 11.23
CA CYS A 205 28.79 0.59 10.85
C CYS A 205 28.72 2.01 11.43
N ASP A 206 29.85 2.72 11.40
CA ASP A 206 29.90 4.14 11.76
C ASP A 206 29.30 5.04 10.66
N ARG A 207 29.09 6.28 11.03
CA ARG A 207 28.49 7.30 10.15
C ARG A 207 29.31 7.55 8.86
N ALA A 208 30.63 7.58 8.97
CA ALA A 208 31.52 7.85 7.84
C ALA A 208 31.43 6.73 6.80
N THR A 209 31.42 5.48 7.26
CA THR A 209 31.21 4.29 6.42
C THR A 209 29.86 4.31 5.75
N ALA A 210 28.77 4.60 6.47
CA ALA A 210 27.43 4.69 5.92
C ALA A 210 27.31 5.77 4.83
N GLN A 211 27.88 6.95 5.06
CA GLN A 211 27.89 8.06 4.10
C GLN A 211 28.68 7.68 2.86
N SER A 212 29.88 7.15 3.01
CA SER A 212 30.71 6.72 1.88
C SER A 212 30.02 5.64 1.02
N ALA A 213 29.38 4.65 1.65
CA ALA A 213 28.65 3.61 0.93
C ALA A 213 27.44 4.19 0.16
N LEU A 214 26.68 5.11 0.75
CA LEU A 214 25.57 5.79 0.09
C LEU A 214 26.03 6.65 -1.10
N GLU A 215 27.12 7.38 -0.94
CA GLU A 215 27.71 8.20 -2.03
C GLU A 215 28.19 7.33 -3.19
N ALA A 216 28.78 6.17 -2.92
CA ALA A 216 29.28 5.25 -3.91
C ALA A 216 28.19 4.55 -4.74
N CYS A 217 26.91 4.58 -4.31
CA CYS A 217 25.80 3.88 -4.94
C CYS A 217 24.57 4.76 -5.19
N ASP A 218 24.78 6.03 -5.51
CA ASP A 218 23.71 7.00 -5.82
C ASP A 218 22.61 7.05 -4.75
N ARG A 219 23.01 6.91 -3.49
CA ARG A 219 22.13 6.94 -2.30
C ARG A 219 21.08 5.84 -2.25
N HIS A 220 21.31 4.71 -2.91
CA HIS A 220 20.41 3.56 -2.84
C HIS A 220 20.69 2.73 -1.58
N CYS A 221 19.85 2.89 -0.53
CA CYS A 221 20.09 2.28 0.79
C CYS A 221 20.29 0.75 0.74
N LYS A 222 19.52 0.01 -0.05
CA LYS A 222 19.70 -1.45 -0.17
C LYS A 222 21.09 -1.80 -0.68
N THR A 223 21.56 -1.09 -1.71
CA THR A 223 22.91 -1.30 -2.27
C THR A 223 23.96 -0.98 -1.22
N ALA A 224 23.85 0.17 -0.53
CA ALA A 224 24.77 0.55 0.52
C ALA A 224 24.85 -0.49 1.65
N ILE A 225 23.69 -1.02 2.08
CA ILE A 225 23.63 -2.07 3.10
C ILE A 225 24.34 -3.34 2.64
N VAL A 226 24.11 -3.79 1.39
CA VAL A 226 24.75 -4.99 0.87
C VAL A 226 26.26 -4.77 0.65
N MET A 227 26.67 -3.58 0.19
CA MET A 227 28.10 -3.22 0.09
C MET A 227 28.81 -3.39 1.43
N VAL A 228 28.25 -2.83 2.49
CA VAL A 228 28.87 -2.87 3.83
C VAL A 228 28.87 -4.29 4.43
N LEU A 229 27.74 -5.02 4.33
CA LEU A 229 27.60 -6.34 4.96
C LEU A 229 28.34 -7.46 4.23
N ALA A 230 28.55 -7.32 2.91
CA ALA A 230 29.20 -8.34 2.09
C ALA A 230 30.59 -7.91 1.55
N ASP A 231 31.07 -6.74 1.93
CA ASP A 231 32.34 -6.13 1.46
C ASP A 231 32.43 -6.13 -0.08
N LEU A 232 31.38 -5.62 -0.75
CA LEU A 232 31.25 -5.61 -2.20
C LEU A 232 31.33 -4.19 -2.79
N SER A 233 31.72 -4.11 -4.05
CA SER A 233 31.56 -2.87 -4.82
C SER A 233 30.08 -2.54 -5.03
N ALA A 234 29.75 -1.27 -5.35
CA ALA A 234 28.37 -0.86 -5.66
C ALA A 234 27.77 -1.67 -6.83
N ALA A 235 28.57 -1.94 -7.85
CA ALA A 235 28.14 -2.71 -9.03
C ALA A 235 27.81 -4.17 -8.68
N ASP A 236 28.67 -4.81 -7.88
CA ASP A 236 28.48 -6.20 -7.46
C ASP A 236 27.28 -6.33 -6.49
N ALA A 237 27.13 -5.38 -5.56
CA ALA A 237 26.00 -5.32 -4.66
C ALA A 237 24.67 -5.13 -5.41
N GLN A 238 24.63 -4.26 -6.41
CA GLN A 238 23.46 -4.07 -7.28
C GLN A 238 23.13 -5.34 -8.07
N ALA A 239 24.13 -6.00 -8.66
CA ALA A 239 23.96 -7.25 -9.39
C ALA A 239 23.43 -8.36 -8.47
N LEU A 240 23.97 -8.46 -7.26
CA LEU A 240 23.53 -9.43 -6.26
C LEU A 240 22.09 -9.19 -5.80
N LEU A 241 21.71 -7.93 -5.56
CA LEU A 241 20.32 -7.56 -5.25
C LEU A 241 19.38 -7.89 -6.42
N ALA A 242 19.75 -7.56 -7.65
CA ALA A 242 18.94 -7.85 -8.84
C ALA A 242 18.69 -9.35 -9.00
N LYS A 243 19.73 -10.18 -8.81
CA LYS A 243 19.63 -11.66 -8.86
C LYS A 243 18.67 -12.21 -7.79
N ASN A 244 18.51 -11.49 -6.67
CA ASN A 244 17.66 -11.87 -5.56
C ASN A 244 16.36 -11.04 -5.48
N ASN A 245 15.90 -10.45 -6.59
CA ASN A 245 14.66 -9.65 -6.67
C ASN A 245 14.60 -8.50 -5.64
N GLY A 246 15.75 -7.91 -5.29
CA GLY A 246 15.84 -6.82 -4.32
C GLY A 246 15.74 -7.21 -2.84
N TYR A 247 15.74 -8.50 -2.51
CA TYR A 247 15.68 -8.97 -1.11
C TYR A 247 17.09 -9.03 -0.50
N ILE A 248 17.39 -8.13 0.42
CA ILE A 248 18.68 -8.06 1.12
C ILE A 248 19.03 -9.39 1.81
N ARG A 249 18.10 -9.99 2.58
CA ARG A 249 18.36 -11.26 3.28
C ARG A 249 18.73 -12.40 2.33
N LYS A 250 18.03 -12.49 1.18
CA LYS A 250 18.34 -13.51 0.17
C LYS A 250 19.69 -13.25 -0.49
N ALA A 251 20.01 -11.99 -0.78
CA ALA A 251 21.29 -11.60 -1.34
C ALA A 251 22.45 -12.03 -0.40
N LEU A 252 22.33 -11.74 0.90
CA LEU A 252 23.37 -12.06 1.89
C LEU A 252 23.47 -13.55 2.25
N SER A 253 22.42 -14.36 2.05
CA SER A 253 22.46 -15.79 2.35
C SER A 253 23.15 -16.65 1.30
N HIS A 254 23.56 -16.06 0.17
CA HIS A 254 24.22 -16.72 -0.96
C HIS A 254 25.61 -16.14 -1.26
N SER A 255 26.11 -15.26 -0.37
CA SER A 255 27.48 -14.70 -0.42
C SER A 255 28.45 -15.48 0.45
#